data_b3531269b8fa360ec4307408b0451e12
#
_entry.id   b3531269b8fa360ec4307408b0451e12
#
_cell.length_a   1.000
_cell.length_b   1.000
_cell.length_c   1.000
_cell.angle_alpha   90.00
_cell.angle_beta   90.00
_cell.angle_gamma   90.00
#
_symmetry.space_group_name_H-M   'P 1'
#
loop_
_entity.id
_entity.type
_entity.pdbx_description
1 polymer ?
#
loop_
_entity_poly.entity_id
_entity_poly.type
_entity_poly.pdbx_seq_one_letter_code
_entity_poly.pdbx_strand_id
1 'polypeptide(L)'
;MRNTIEEANQAALSNMYDADPVLVDVAPASEVMLQLGEGTLLHAGPPVQWPAMCSPMQGAVVGALRYQGWAGTEEEAAALASGGSVSLQSAHDFSAVGPMTGIFSPSMPVFVVENRTLGNQAYCTINEGLGKVMRFGANDDSVIERLRWIEKTLAPALREAVLRAGGVDLRPLMAQALAMGDEMHQRNVAATSLFFRAIAPHLVRGSSQQASLSEVTDFLVGNDQFFLNLAMAAAKSAMDAAASINGSTLITAMSRNGTNFGIRIGALGNRWFTAPSLMPEGLYFPGFTSDDANPDMGDSAILETLGLGAFAMAGSPAVVGFVGAGTYRDALNYTQEMGEITLGHHPHLSIPNLDYQGVPSGIDLRKVVETGISPAINTGIAHKEAGAGQVGAGIARAPLECFHQALEALVNEMESR
;
A
#
# COMPACT_ATOMS: atom_id res chain seq x y z
N MET A 1 35.88 -3.99 5.77
CA MET A 1 35.26 -4.28 7.10
C MET A 1 33.84 -4.74 6.83
N ARG A 2 33.43 -5.90 7.32
CA ARG A 2 32.02 -6.30 7.28
C ARG A 2 31.28 -5.38 8.26
N ASN A 3 30.30 -4.62 7.81
CA ASN A 3 29.41 -3.91 8.72
C ASN A 3 28.75 -4.93 9.65
N THR A 4 28.63 -4.60 10.91
CA THR A 4 27.82 -5.41 11.83
C THR A 4 26.34 -5.29 11.44
N ILE A 5 25.51 -6.24 11.87
CA ILE A 5 24.05 -6.14 11.64
C ILE A 5 23.51 -4.84 12.23
N GLU A 6 24.03 -4.41 13.38
CA GLU A 6 23.63 -3.18 14.05
C GLU A 6 23.96 -1.93 13.22
N GLU A 7 25.15 -1.88 12.61
CA GLU A 7 25.53 -0.78 11.71
C GLU A 7 24.66 -0.76 10.46
N ALA A 8 24.37 -1.93 9.87
CA ALA A 8 23.48 -2.05 8.72
C ALA A 8 22.04 -1.62 9.06
N ASN A 9 21.53 -2.04 10.22
CA ASN A 9 20.21 -1.64 10.71
C ASN A 9 20.14 -0.13 10.95
N GLN A 10 21.17 0.47 11.56
CA GLN A 10 21.21 1.90 11.78
C GLN A 10 21.24 2.68 10.45
N ALA A 11 22.00 2.22 9.48
CA ALA A 11 22.04 2.83 8.14
C ALA A 11 20.70 2.71 7.41
N ALA A 12 20.03 1.55 7.50
CA ALA A 12 18.70 1.35 6.91
C ALA A 12 17.64 2.24 7.56
N LEU A 13 17.67 2.37 8.90
CA LEU A 13 16.80 3.30 9.63
C LEU A 13 17.06 4.76 9.22
N SER A 14 18.32 5.17 9.08
CA SER A 14 18.64 6.52 8.61
C SER A 14 18.07 6.77 7.23
N ASN A 15 18.26 5.86 6.27
CA ASN A 15 17.68 5.99 4.93
C ASN A 15 16.15 6.10 4.95
N MET A 16 15.49 5.33 5.81
CA MET A 16 14.03 5.39 5.99
C MET A 16 13.58 6.72 6.59
N TYR A 17 14.26 7.23 7.62
CA TYR A 17 13.90 8.45 8.33
C TYR A 17 14.20 9.72 7.53
N ASP A 18 15.29 9.69 6.75
CA ASP A 18 15.73 10.81 5.91
C ASP A 18 14.96 10.88 4.59
N ALA A 19 14.13 9.88 4.29
CA ALA A 19 13.31 9.89 3.07
C ALA A 19 12.44 11.13 2.99
N ASP A 20 12.46 11.79 1.83
CA ASP A 20 11.68 13.00 1.53
C ASP A 20 10.76 12.75 0.32
N PRO A 21 9.61 12.07 0.56
CA PRO A 21 8.69 11.67 -0.50
C PRO A 21 7.90 12.87 -1.04
N VAL A 22 8.02 13.12 -2.32
CA VAL A 22 7.32 14.18 -3.04
C VAL A 22 6.55 13.58 -4.21
N LEU A 23 5.25 13.86 -4.32
CA LEU A 23 4.47 13.57 -5.52
C LEU A 23 4.95 14.51 -6.62
N VAL A 24 5.62 13.97 -7.64
CA VAL A 24 6.23 14.76 -8.73
C VAL A 24 5.46 14.68 -10.04
N ASP A 25 4.72 13.60 -10.28
CA ASP A 25 3.95 13.41 -11.51
C ASP A 25 2.76 12.47 -11.30
N VAL A 26 1.85 12.48 -12.28
CA VAL A 26 0.76 11.50 -12.47
C VAL A 26 0.77 11.11 -13.94
N ALA A 27 1.17 9.89 -14.25
CA ALA A 27 1.41 9.47 -15.62
C ALA A 27 0.99 8.02 -15.87
N PRO A 28 0.76 7.60 -17.13
CA PRO A 28 0.58 6.19 -17.44
C PRO A 28 1.75 5.33 -16.93
N ALA A 29 1.45 4.15 -16.40
CA ALA A 29 2.48 3.26 -15.84
C ALA A 29 3.60 2.95 -16.85
N SER A 30 3.28 2.73 -18.12
CA SER A 30 4.26 2.46 -19.19
C SER A 30 5.20 3.63 -19.50
N GLU A 31 4.83 4.87 -19.17
CA GLU A 31 5.70 6.04 -19.39
C GLU A 31 6.77 6.18 -18.29
N VAL A 32 6.48 5.73 -17.08
CA VAL A 32 7.32 5.98 -15.89
C VAL A 32 7.93 4.70 -15.32
N MET A 33 7.29 3.56 -15.50
CA MET A 33 7.77 2.25 -15.10
C MET A 33 8.41 1.53 -16.29
N LEU A 34 9.59 1.99 -16.73
CA LEU A 34 10.24 1.54 -17.96
C LEU A 34 10.48 0.02 -18.07
N GLN A 35 10.43 -0.69 -16.96
CA GLN A 35 10.56 -2.16 -16.92
C GLN A 35 9.23 -2.87 -17.17
N LEU A 36 8.10 -2.15 -17.16
CA LEU A 36 6.77 -2.71 -17.40
C LEU A 36 6.60 -3.02 -18.89
N GLY A 37 6.85 -4.26 -19.26
CA GLY A 37 6.73 -4.72 -20.64
C GLY A 37 5.28 -4.79 -21.14
N GLU A 38 5.11 -4.77 -22.47
CA GLU A 38 3.83 -5.08 -23.09
C GLU A 38 3.37 -6.50 -22.67
N GLY A 39 2.08 -6.66 -22.42
CA GLY A 39 1.52 -7.96 -21.97
C GLY A 39 1.79 -8.28 -20.50
N THR A 40 2.28 -7.32 -19.70
CA THR A 40 2.52 -7.49 -18.26
C THR A 40 1.44 -6.76 -17.45
N LEU A 41 0.89 -7.44 -16.45
CA LEU A 41 0.11 -6.86 -15.36
C LEU A 41 0.86 -7.06 -14.05
N LEU A 42 0.80 -6.05 -13.15
CA LEU A 42 1.31 -6.22 -11.79
C LEU A 42 0.14 -6.45 -10.84
N HIS A 43 0.43 -7.08 -9.71
CA HIS A 43 -0.56 -7.35 -8.65
C HIS A 43 0.04 -7.15 -7.27
N ALA A 44 -0.81 -6.94 -6.26
CA ALA A 44 -0.39 -6.88 -4.86
C ALA A 44 0.16 -8.22 -4.36
N GLY A 45 1.04 -8.15 -3.37
CA GLY A 45 1.56 -9.29 -2.65
C GLY A 45 2.77 -9.98 -3.29
N PRO A 46 3.21 -11.08 -2.66
CA PRO A 46 4.22 -11.93 -3.25
C PRO A 46 3.71 -12.56 -4.56
N PRO A 47 4.62 -13.06 -5.44
CA PRO A 47 4.21 -13.66 -6.71
C PRO A 47 3.17 -14.76 -6.54
N VAL A 48 2.09 -14.69 -7.34
CA VAL A 48 1.04 -15.69 -7.38
C VAL A 48 0.60 -15.92 -8.82
N GLN A 49 0.41 -17.18 -9.19
CA GLN A 49 -0.05 -17.56 -10.53
C GLN A 49 -1.58 -17.54 -10.62
N TRP A 50 -2.11 -17.30 -11.81
CA TRP A 50 -3.54 -17.21 -12.08
C TRP A 50 -4.41 -18.30 -11.40
N PRO A 51 -4.09 -19.61 -11.48
CA PRO A 51 -4.92 -20.65 -10.86
C PRO A 51 -4.97 -20.59 -9.33
N ALA A 52 -3.98 -19.96 -8.70
CA ALA A 52 -3.89 -19.82 -7.24
C ALA A 52 -4.41 -18.48 -6.73
N MET A 53 -4.79 -17.56 -7.61
CA MET A 53 -5.37 -16.27 -7.23
C MET A 53 -6.76 -16.45 -6.63
N CYS A 54 -7.07 -15.70 -5.57
CA CYS A 54 -8.43 -15.59 -5.05
C CYS A 54 -9.37 -14.91 -6.04
N SER A 55 -10.68 -15.08 -5.86
CA SER A 55 -11.68 -14.57 -6.79
C SER A 55 -11.59 -13.05 -7.03
N PRO A 56 -11.44 -12.18 -6.01
CA PRO A 56 -11.23 -10.75 -6.26
C PRO A 56 -9.99 -10.44 -7.11
N MET A 57 -8.88 -11.16 -6.91
CA MET A 57 -7.67 -10.99 -7.72
C MET A 57 -7.91 -11.37 -9.18
N GLN A 58 -8.56 -12.52 -9.42
CA GLN A 58 -8.93 -12.94 -10.78
C GLN A 58 -9.87 -11.93 -11.44
N GLY A 59 -10.89 -11.47 -10.72
CA GLY A 59 -11.81 -10.45 -11.25
C GLY A 59 -11.10 -9.14 -11.63
N ALA A 60 -10.10 -8.71 -10.84
CA ALA A 60 -9.33 -7.51 -11.15
C ALA A 60 -8.38 -7.69 -12.34
N VAL A 61 -7.77 -8.88 -12.51
CA VAL A 61 -6.99 -9.22 -13.71
C VAL A 61 -7.89 -9.17 -14.95
N VAL A 62 -9.08 -9.78 -14.90
CA VAL A 62 -10.08 -9.70 -15.98
C VAL A 62 -10.42 -8.24 -16.28
N GLY A 63 -10.68 -7.42 -15.27
CA GLY A 63 -10.96 -5.99 -15.43
C GLY A 63 -9.82 -5.25 -16.12
N ALA A 64 -8.58 -5.51 -15.73
CA ALA A 64 -7.41 -4.88 -16.33
C ALA A 64 -7.21 -5.27 -17.80
N LEU A 65 -7.43 -6.54 -18.15
CA LEU A 65 -7.35 -7.01 -19.54
C LEU A 65 -8.42 -6.38 -20.43
N ARG A 66 -9.65 -6.23 -19.92
CA ARG A 66 -10.74 -5.52 -20.61
C ARG A 66 -10.43 -4.01 -20.72
N TYR A 67 -9.94 -3.40 -19.66
CA TYR A 67 -9.53 -1.99 -19.65
C TYR A 67 -8.42 -1.72 -20.66
N GLN A 68 -7.42 -2.61 -20.81
CA GLN A 68 -6.37 -2.49 -21.83
C GLN A 68 -6.89 -2.72 -23.26
N GLY A 69 -8.08 -3.30 -23.41
CA GLY A 69 -8.61 -3.71 -24.71
C GLY A 69 -7.92 -4.96 -25.26
N TRP A 70 -7.26 -5.74 -24.39
CA TRP A 70 -6.65 -7.02 -24.78
C TRP A 70 -7.70 -8.14 -24.87
N ALA A 71 -8.84 -7.96 -24.20
CA ALA A 71 -10.02 -8.83 -24.27
C ALA A 71 -11.29 -7.98 -24.35
N GLY A 72 -12.27 -8.47 -25.11
CA GLY A 72 -13.59 -7.83 -25.23
C GLY A 72 -14.60 -8.34 -24.21
N THR A 73 -14.44 -9.59 -23.74
CA THR A 73 -15.34 -10.24 -22.77
C THR A 73 -14.58 -10.77 -21.55
N GLU A 74 -15.31 -11.13 -20.51
CA GLU A 74 -14.75 -11.76 -19.31
C GLU A 74 -14.13 -13.13 -19.62
N GLU A 75 -14.78 -13.91 -20.49
CA GLU A 75 -14.32 -15.24 -20.90
C GLU A 75 -13.00 -15.15 -21.69
N GLU A 76 -12.90 -14.18 -22.62
CA GLU A 76 -11.66 -13.93 -23.37
C GLU A 76 -10.53 -13.51 -22.42
N ALA A 77 -10.81 -12.62 -21.47
CA ALA A 77 -9.83 -12.17 -20.49
C ALA A 77 -9.33 -13.32 -19.60
N ALA A 78 -10.24 -14.15 -19.08
CA ALA A 78 -9.90 -15.32 -18.29
C ALA A 78 -9.09 -16.35 -19.10
N ALA A 79 -9.41 -16.53 -20.39
CA ALA A 79 -8.64 -17.40 -21.28
C ALA A 79 -7.22 -16.87 -21.52
N LEU A 80 -7.03 -15.55 -21.71
CA LEU A 80 -5.71 -14.93 -21.85
C LEU A 80 -4.86 -15.10 -20.58
N ALA A 81 -5.46 -14.85 -19.41
CA ALA A 81 -4.77 -14.98 -18.13
C ALA A 81 -4.37 -16.44 -17.85
N SER A 82 -5.28 -17.39 -18.09
CA SER A 82 -5.02 -18.82 -17.85
C SER A 82 -4.09 -19.45 -18.89
N GLY A 83 -4.09 -18.91 -20.11
CA GLY A 83 -3.26 -19.40 -21.22
C GLY A 83 -1.78 -18.97 -21.13
N GLY A 84 -1.40 -18.16 -20.14
CA GLY A 84 -0.02 -17.68 -19.96
C GLY A 84 0.42 -16.64 -21.00
N SER A 85 -0.52 -16.04 -21.74
CA SER A 85 -0.23 -14.98 -22.70
C SER A 85 0.01 -13.63 -22.05
N VAL A 86 -0.27 -13.52 -20.74
CA VAL A 86 -0.07 -12.34 -19.91
C VAL A 86 0.87 -12.69 -18.77
N SER A 87 1.88 -11.85 -18.57
CA SER A 87 2.80 -11.96 -17.43
C SER A 87 2.16 -11.32 -16.20
N LEU A 88 2.07 -12.07 -15.09
CA LEU A 88 1.54 -11.59 -13.80
C LEU A 88 2.72 -11.50 -12.83
N GLN A 89 3.03 -10.27 -12.36
CA GLN A 89 4.21 -10.01 -11.52
C GLN A 89 3.85 -9.22 -10.27
N SER A 90 4.66 -9.37 -9.22
CA SER A 90 4.50 -8.61 -7.98
C SER A 90 4.81 -7.12 -8.22
N ALA A 91 3.92 -6.21 -7.79
CA ALA A 91 4.12 -4.77 -7.89
C ALA A 91 5.39 -4.31 -7.17
N HIS A 92 5.74 -4.94 -6.05
CA HIS A 92 6.96 -4.63 -5.30
C HIS A 92 8.26 -4.79 -6.11
N ASP A 93 8.29 -5.63 -7.15
CA ASP A 93 9.46 -5.81 -8.03
C ASP A 93 9.69 -4.61 -8.96
N PHE A 94 8.69 -3.76 -9.06
CA PHE A 94 8.68 -2.54 -9.88
C PHE A 94 8.65 -1.26 -9.03
N SER A 95 9.03 -1.32 -7.77
CA SER A 95 8.89 -0.20 -6.81
C SER A 95 7.46 0.34 -6.71
N ALA A 96 6.48 -0.53 -6.95
CA ALA A 96 5.06 -0.18 -6.96
C ALA A 96 4.31 -0.90 -5.83
N VAL A 97 3.20 -0.30 -5.40
CA VAL A 97 2.30 -0.84 -4.38
C VAL A 97 0.86 -0.46 -4.73
N GLY A 98 -0.08 -1.37 -4.49
CA GLY A 98 -1.50 -1.11 -4.71
C GLY A 98 -2.39 -1.68 -3.60
N PRO A 99 -3.47 -0.97 -3.20
CA PRO A 99 -4.40 -1.46 -2.20
C PRO A 99 -5.24 -2.62 -2.75
N MET A 100 -5.64 -3.53 -1.89
CA MET A 100 -6.45 -4.70 -2.22
C MET A 100 -5.82 -5.55 -3.32
N THR A 101 -6.45 -5.76 -4.47
CA THR A 101 -5.88 -6.55 -5.56
C THR A 101 -4.62 -5.93 -6.16
N GLY A 102 -4.45 -4.61 -6.03
CA GLY A 102 -3.26 -3.87 -6.45
C GLY A 102 -2.87 -4.09 -7.90
N ILE A 103 -3.85 -4.20 -8.81
CA ILE A 103 -3.57 -4.45 -10.23
C ILE A 103 -3.09 -3.18 -10.92
N PHE A 104 -1.98 -3.32 -11.66
CA PHE A 104 -1.48 -2.31 -12.59
C PHE A 104 -1.50 -2.86 -14.01
N SER A 105 -1.75 -1.99 -14.96
CA SER A 105 -1.61 -2.27 -16.38
C SER A 105 -0.94 -1.10 -17.09
N PRO A 106 -0.36 -1.28 -18.29
CA PRO A 106 0.49 -0.27 -18.93
C PRO A 106 -0.14 1.12 -19.10
N SER A 107 -1.42 1.21 -19.46
CA SER A 107 -2.08 2.51 -19.66
C SER A 107 -2.71 3.11 -18.40
N MET A 108 -2.76 2.36 -17.28
CA MET A 108 -3.28 2.91 -16.02
C MET A 108 -2.41 4.07 -15.53
N PRO A 109 -3.02 5.22 -15.19
CA PRO A 109 -2.28 6.29 -14.54
C PRO A 109 -1.87 5.91 -13.13
N VAL A 110 -0.64 6.27 -12.77
CA VAL A 110 -0.05 6.05 -11.46
C VAL A 110 0.47 7.35 -10.87
N PHE A 111 0.48 7.45 -9.55
CA PHE A 111 1.24 8.45 -8.83
C PHE A 111 2.73 8.13 -8.92
N VAL A 112 3.54 9.13 -9.20
CA VAL A 112 5.00 9.06 -9.19
C VAL A 112 5.50 9.82 -7.98
N VAL A 113 5.99 9.09 -6.99
CA VAL A 113 6.55 9.68 -5.77
C VAL A 113 8.07 9.51 -5.79
N GLU A 114 8.77 10.63 -5.77
CA GLU A 114 10.23 10.68 -5.70
C GLU A 114 10.68 10.91 -4.25
N ASN A 115 11.59 10.08 -3.79
CA ASN A 115 12.35 10.36 -2.58
C ASN A 115 13.51 11.30 -2.93
N ARG A 116 13.36 12.58 -2.67
CA ARG A 116 14.36 13.62 -3.04
C ARG A 116 15.70 13.45 -2.34
N THR A 117 15.76 12.75 -1.20
CA THR A 117 17.01 12.51 -0.49
C THR A 117 17.91 11.52 -1.23
N LEU A 118 17.34 10.43 -1.77
CA LEU A 118 18.10 9.35 -2.41
C LEU A 118 17.82 9.21 -3.92
N GLY A 119 16.84 9.94 -4.47
CA GLY A 119 16.52 9.97 -5.90
C GLY A 119 15.75 8.74 -6.40
N ASN A 120 15.36 7.81 -5.53
CA ASN A 120 14.55 6.67 -5.93
C ASN A 120 13.07 7.05 -6.05
N GLN A 121 12.34 6.33 -6.91
CA GLN A 121 10.92 6.56 -7.16
C GLN A 121 10.09 5.35 -6.72
N ALA A 122 8.85 5.62 -6.33
CA ALA A 122 7.85 4.61 -6.05
C ALA A 122 6.51 5.00 -6.68
N TYR A 123 5.69 3.98 -6.95
CA TYR A 123 4.46 4.12 -7.72
C TYR A 123 3.27 3.54 -6.98
N CYS A 124 2.10 4.15 -7.15
CA CYS A 124 0.83 3.59 -6.72
C CYS A 124 -0.26 3.95 -7.72
N THR A 125 -1.25 3.07 -7.90
CA THR A 125 -2.45 3.37 -8.69
C THR A 125 -3.24 4.51 -8.07
N ILE A 126 -4.11 5.18 -8.86
CA ILE A 126 -5.04 6.18 -8.33
C ILE A 126 -6.19 5.44 -7.61
N ASN A 127 -6.59 5.94 -6.44
CA ASN A 127 -7.73 5.40 -5.71
C ASN A 127 -9.03 5.60 -6.51
N GLU A 128 -9.73 4.51 -6.82
CA GLU A 128 -10.93 4.50 -7.67
C GLU A 128 -12.19 5.06 -6.99
N GLY A 129 -12.11 5.47 -5.73
CA GLY A 129 -13.25 5.95 -4.95
C GLY A 129 -14.08 4.82 -4.34
N LEU A 130 -15.33 5.15 -3.98
CA LEU A 130 -16.27 4.24 -3.33
C LEU A 130 -17.11 3.46 -4.35
N GLY A 131 -17.76 2.39 -3.85
CA GLY A 131 -18.68 1.55 -4.62
C GLY A 131 -18.01 0.40 -5.33
N LYS A 132 -18.57 0.02 -6.49
CA LYS A 132 -18.07 -1.07 -7.32
C LYS A 132 -16.79 -0.62 -8.02
N VAL A 133 -15.66 -1.26 -7.70
CA VAL A 133 -14.34 -0.86 -8.18
C VAL A 133 -13.45 -2.07 -8.45
N MET A 134 -12.50 -1.92 -9.37
CA MET A 134 -11.63 -3.01 -9.81
C MET A 134 -10.73 -3.53 -8.69
N ARG A 135 -10.28 -2.68 -7.75
CA ARG A 135 -9.45 -3.14 -6.62
C ARG A 135 -10.13 -4.17 -5.71
N PHE A 136 -11.47 -4.34 -5.81
CA PHE A 136 -12.23 -5.42 -5.17
C PHE A 136 -12.70 -6.49 -6.17
N GLY A 137 -12.11 -6.53 -7.37
CA GLY A 137 -12.38 -7.53 -8.39
C GLY A 137 -13.58 -7.23 -9.28
N ALA A 138 -14.25 -6.07 -9.16
CA ALA A 138 -15.31 -5.69 -10.08
C ALA A 138 -14.72 -5.36 -11.45
N ASN A 139 -15.43 -5.76 -12.51
CA ASN A 139 -14.91 -5.65 -13.88
C ASN A 139 -15.99 -5.40 -14.94
N ASP A 140 -17.21 -5.04 -14.56
CA ASP A 140 -18.27 -4.69 -15.50
C ASP A 140 -17.99 -3.35 -16.23
N ASP A 141 -18.85 -3.03 -17.21
CA ASP A 141 -18.66 -1.85 -18.05
C ASP A 141 -18.61 -0.54 -17.25
N SER A 142 -19.38 -0.43 -16.16
CA SER A 142 -19.37 0.78 -15.31
C SER A 142 -18.02 0.98 -14.62
N VAL A 143 -17.33 -0.11 -14.26
CA VAL A 143 -15.98 -0.09 -13.71
C VAL A 143 -14.96 0.33 -14.77
N ILE A 144 -15.07 -0.23 -15.97
CA ILE A 144 -14.19 0.14 -17.09
C ILE A 144 -14.39 1.61 -17.48
N GLU A 145 -15.63 2.12 -17.51
CA GLU A 145 -15.93 3.52 -17.75
C GLU A 145 -15.32 4.43 -16.68
N ARG A 146 -15.38 4.06 -15.40
CA ARG A 146 -14.72 4.79 -14.30
C ARG A 146 -13.20 4.82 -14.47
N LEU A 147 -12.58 3.70 -14.82
CA LEU A 147 -11.14 3.67 -15.09
C LEU A 147 -10.76 4.56 -16.28
N ARG A 148 -11.59 4.59 -17.34
CA ARG A 148 -11.39 5.49 -18.47
C ARG A 148 -11.57 6.96 -18.09
N TRP A 149 -12.51 7.28 -17.22
CA TRP A 149 -12.65 8.64 -16.67
C TRP A 149 -11.42 9.04 -15.83
N ILE A 150 -10.91 8.12 -15.00
CA ILE A 150 -9.67 8.36 -14.23
C ILE A 150 -8.52 8.65 -15.20
N GLU A 151 -8.36 7.84 -16.25
CA GLU A 151 -7.30 7.99 -17.26
C GLU A 151 -7.41 9.31 -18.03
N LYS A 152 -8.62 9.66 -18.48
CA LYS A 152 -8.83 10.77 -19.45
C LYS A 152 -9.15 12.12 -18.79
N THR A 153 -9.62 12.12 -17.57
CA THR A 153 -10.10 13.34 -16.90
C THR A 153 -9.36 13.60 -15.60
N LEU A 154 -9.38 12.66 -14.65
CA LEU A 154 -8.80 12.88 -13.32
C LEU A 154 -7.27 12.96 -13.37
N ALA A 155 -6.61 11.99 -13.99
CA ALA A 155 -5.15 11.92 -14.02
C ALA A 155 -4.49 13.11 -14.75
N PRO A 156 -4.97 13.54 -15.93
CA PRO A 156 -4.44 14.74 -16.58
C PRO A 156 -4.62 16.01 -15.74
N ALA A 157 -5.77 16.18 -15.09
CA ALA A 157 -6.01 17.33 -14.22
C ALA A 157 -5.08 17.33 -13.00
N LEU A 158 -4.88 16.17 -12.37
CA LEU A 158 -3.94 16.02 -11.26
C LEU A 158 -2.49 16.24 -11.72
N ARG A 159 -2.10 15.67 -12.87
CA ARG A 159 -0.76 15.86 -13.46
C ARG A 159 -0.45 17.34 -13.65
N GLU A 160 -1.34 18.06 -14.32
CA GLU A 160 -1.16 19.48 -14.55
C GLU A 160 -1.05 20.27 -13.24
N ALA A 161 -1.89 19.96 -12.26
CA ALA A 161 -1.87 20.63 -10.97
C ALA A 161 -0.59 20.33 -10.18
N VAL A 162 -0.12 19.08 -10.16
CA VAL A 162 1.14 18.65 -9.50
C VAL A 162 2.33 19.34 -10.15
N LEU A 163 2.44 19.32 -11.48
CA LEU A 163 3.53 19.99 -12.21
C LEU A 163 3.51 21.50 -11.97
N ARG A 164 2.34 22.12 -11.94
CA ARG A 164 2.16 23.55 -11.66
C ARG A 164 2.52 23.93 -10.23
N ALA A 165 2.33 23.00 -9.28
CA ALA A 165 2.73 23.16 -7.89
C ALA A 165 4.27 23.01 -7.70
N GLY A 166 4.98 22.41 -8.66
CA GLY A 166 6.39 22.03 -8.51
C GLY A 166 6.58 20.77 -7.65
N GLY A 167 5.55 19.94 -7.56
CA GLY A 167 5.44 18.78 -6.69
C GLY A 167 4.63 19.05 -5.43
N VAL A 168 4.27 17.99 -4.70
CA VAL A 168 3.57 18.06 -3.40
C VAL A 168 4.35 17.25 -2.37
N ASP A 169 4.87 17.91 -1.35
CA ASP A 169 5.60 17.26 -0.26
C ASP A 169 4.63 16.43 0.60
N LEU A 170 4.82 15.10 0.62
CA LEU A 170 3.90 14.18 1.29
C LEU A 170 4.19 14.03 2.79
N ARG A 171 5.45 14.04 3.19
CA ARG A 171 5.84 13.85 4.61
C ARG A 171 5.19 14.88 5.56
N PRO A 172 5.16 16.19 5.28
CA PRO A 172 4.47 17.16 6.14
C PRO A 172 2.96 16.92 6.18
N LEU A 173 2.33 16.51 5.07
CA LEU A 173 0.90 16.18 5.03
C LEU A 173 0.60 14.95 5.90
N MET A 174 1.43 13.90 5.81
CA MET A 174 1.31 12.70 6.62
C MET A 174 1.48 13.01 8.13
N ALA A 175 2.50 13.80 8.49
CA ALA A 175 2.73 14.21 9.87
C ALA A 175 1.55 15.02 10.44
N GLN A 176 1.02 15.97 9.66
CA GLN A 176 -0.13 16.75 10.07
C GLN A 176 -1.40 15.90 10.14
N ALA A 177 -1.63 15.00 9.21
CA ALA A 177 -2.78 14.10 9.21
C ALA A 177 -2.77 13.17 10.43
N LEU A 178 -1.61 12.62 10.79
CA LEU A 178 -1.44 11.81 12.01
C LEU A 178 -1.79 12.62 13.25
N ALA A 179 -1.34 13.86 13.35
CA ALA A 179 -1.68 14.76 14.45
C ALA A 179 -3.19 15.12 14.48
N MET A 180 -3.90 14.99 13.36
CA MET A 180 -5.35 15.20 13.24
C MET A 180 -6.16 13.91 13.40
N GLY A 181 -5.52 12.78 13.68
CA GLY A 181 -6.20 11.52 13.99
C GLY A 181 -6.29 10.52 12.84
N ASP A 182 -5.52 10.67 11.76
CA ASP A 182 -5.39 9.67 10.70
C ASP A 182 -4.15 8.81 10.88
N GLU A 183 -4.31 7.49 10.87
CA GLU A 183 -3.17 6.55 10.84
C GLU A 183 -2.80 6.13 9.40
N MET A 184 -3.52 6.64 8.42
CA MET A 184 -3.30 6.57 6.97
C MET A 184 -3.43 5.18 6.35
N HIS A 185 -3.88 4.17 7.08
CA HIS A 185 -4.27 2.89 6.49
C HIS A 185 -5.80 2.76 6.41
N GLN A 186 -6.52 2.81 7.53
CA GLN A 186 -7.99 2.75 7.55
C GLN A 186 -8.63 4.13 7.56
N ARG A 187 -7.95 5.12 8.07
CA ARG A 187 -8.44 6.50 8.13
C ARG A 187 -7.50 7.45 7.39
N ASN A 188 -8.05 8.15 6.39
CA ASN A 188 -7.33 9.08 5.50
C ASN A 188 -8.09 10.41 5.31
N VAL A 189 -9.08 10.69 6.13
CA VAL A 189 -9.98 11.85 5.98
C VAL A 189 -9.21 13.18 6.07
N ALA A 190 -8.39 13.32 7.10
CA ALA A 190 -7.57 14.53 7.29
C ALA A 190 -6.48 14.61 6.19
N ALA A 191 -5.82 13.50 5.88
CA ALA A 191 -4.78 13.44 4.86
C ALA A 191 -5.33 13.82 3.47
N THR A 192 -6.50 13.29 3.08
CA THR A 192 -7.17 13.65 1.83
C THR A 192 -7.55 15.12 1.80
N SER A 193 -8.09 15.67 2.90
CA SER A 193 -8.45 17.06 3.00
C SER A 193 -7.23 17.99 2.89
N LEU A 194 -6.13 17.64 3.52
CA LEU A 194 -4.86 18.38 3.46
C LEU A 194 -4.27 18.34 2.04
N PHE A 195 -4.28 17.18 1.40
CA PHE A 195 -3.86 17.05 0.00
C PHE A 195 -4.73 17.90 -0.93
N PHE A 196 -6.06 17.79 -0.80
CA PHE A 196 -6.97 18.60 -1.60
C PHE A 196 -6.71 20.09 -1.39
N ARG A 197 -6.53 20.55 -0.15
CA ARG A 197 -6.18 21.94 0.15
C ARG A 197 -4.87 22.38 -0.52
N ALA A 198 -3.87 21.50 -0.59
CA ALA A 198 -2.60 21.80 -1.25
C ALA A 198 -2.74 21.90 -2.77
N ILE A 199 -3.54 21.02 -3.39
CA ILE A 199 -3.63 20.93 -4.86
C ILE A 199 -4.71 21.83 -5.47
N ALA A 200 -5.79 22.18 -4.74
CA ALA A 200 -6.95 22.92 -5.25
C ALA A 200 -6.60 24.25 -5.94
N PRO A 201 -5.70 25.12 -5.41
CA PRO A 201 -5.32 26.35 -6.11
C PRO A 201 -4.69 26.10 -7.50
N HIS A 202 -4.02 24.98 -7.67
CA HIS A 202 -3.36 24.59 -8.90
C HIS A 202 -4.34 23.95 -9.89
N LEU A 203 -5.31 23.18 -9.41
CA LEU A 203 -6.43 22.66 -10.20
C LEU A 203 -7.25 23.81 -10.81
N VAL A 204 -7.63 24.80 -10.00
CA VAL A 204 -8.42 25.95 -10.46
C VAL A 204 -7.68 26.78 -11.52
N ARG A 205 -6.37 26.97 -11.37
CA ARG A 205 -5.56 27.73 -12.33
C ARG A 205 -5.27 26.98 -13.63
N GLY A 206 -5.31 25.65 -13.61
CA GLY A 206 -5.02 24.78 -14.76
C GLY A 206 -6.22 24.52 -15.66
N SER A 207 -7.42 24.55 -15.10
CA SER A 207 -8.61 24.13 -15.82
C SER A 207 -9.09 25.14 -16.85
N SER A 208 -9.04 24.74 -18.13
CA SER A 208 -9.72 25.47 -19.23
C SER A 208 -11.20 25.08 -19.37
N GLN A 209 -11.65 24.02 -18.70
CA GLN A 209 -13.01 23.47 -18.77
C GLN A 209 -13.62 23.36 -17.37
N GLN A 210 -14.59 24.21 -17.08
CA GLN A 210 -15.24 24.28 -15.75
C GLN A 210 -16.00 22.99 -15.37
N ALA A 211 -16.57 22.27 -16.34
CA ALA A 211 -17.28 21.02 -16.08
C ALA A 211 -16.33 19.92 -15.57
N SER A 212 -15.18 19.72 -16.20
CA SER A 212 -14.19 18.74 -15.75
C SER A 212 -13.60 19.07 -14.37
N LEU A 213 -13.46 20.38 -14.04
CA LEU A 213 -13.00 20.80 -12.72
C LEU A 213 -13.99 20.45 -11.62
N SER A 214 -15.30 20.61 -11.88
CA SER A 214 -16.34 20.21 -10.91
C SER A 214 -16.29 18.71 -10.64
N GLU A 215 -16.27 17.88 -11.69
CA GLU A 215 -16.22 16.42 -11.56
C GLU A 215 -14.98 15.94 -10.77
N VAL A 216 -13.81 16.52 -11.08
CA VAL A 216 -12.55 16.21 -10.36
C VAL A 216 -12.64 16.63 -8.89
N THR A 217 -13.19 17.80 -8.62
CA THR A 217 -13.37 18.31 -7.25
C THR A 217 -14.34 17.44 -6.47
N ASP A 218 -15.50 17.11 -7.05
CA ASP A 218 -16.52 16.28 -6.42
C ASP A 218 -15.97 14.89 -6.10
N PHE A 219 -15.18 14.31 -7.01
CA PHE A 219 -14.52 13.03 -6.80
C PHE A 219 -13.52 13.06 -5.64
N LEU A 220 -12.65 14.09 -5.58
CA LEU A 220 -11.65 14.22 -4.53
C LEU A 220 -12.30 14.48 -3.16
N VAL A 221 -13.32 15.34 -3.10
CA VAL A 221 -14.03 15.64 -1.85
C VAL A 221 -14.87 14.46 -1.37
N GLY A 222 -15.42 13.67 -2.29
CA GLY A 222 -16.24 12.50 -1.98
C GLY A 222 -15.44 11.22 -1.68
N ASN A 223 -14.10 11.26 -1.73
CA ASN A 223 -13.24 10.08 -1.57
C ASN A 223 -12.30 10.21 -0.37
N ASP A 224 -12.81 9.96 0.83
CA ASP A 224 -12.03 10.01 2.08
C ASP A 224 -10.77 9.13 2.09
N GLN A 225 -10.70 8.12 1.21
CA GLN A 225 -9.56 7.20 1.10
C GLN A 225 -8.57 7.60 0.00
N PHE A 226 -8.74 8.76 -0.63
CA PHE A 226 -7.89 9.14 -1.78
C PHE A 226 -6.41 9.19 -1.42
N PHE A 227 -6.06 9.69 -0.24
CA PHE A 227 -4.66 9.84 0.19
C PHE A 227 -3.98 8.50 0.53
N LEU A 228 -4.73 7.40 0.77
CA LEU A 228 -4.17 6.08 1.04
C LEU A 228 -3.09 5.70 0.01
N ASN A 229 -3.39 5.87 -1.27
CA ASN A 229 -2.49 5.49 -2.35
C ASN A 229 -1.22 6.38 -2.41
N LEU A 230 -1.34 7.66 -2.04
CA LEU A 230 -0.20 8.56 -1.91
C LEU A 230 0.68 8.20 -0.70
N ALA A 231 0.06 7.90 0.44
CA ALA A 231 0.77 7.43 1.63
C ALA A 231 1.51 6.11 1.38
N MET A 232 0.87 5.18 0.63
CA MET A 232 1.50 3.91 0.24
C MET A 232 2.73 4.12 -0.65
N ALA A 233 2.64 5.00 -1.67
CA ALA A 233 3.79 5.32 -2.52
C ALA A 233 4.91 6.02 -1.73
N ALA A 234 4.56 6.93 -0.81
CA ALA A 234 5.52 7.57 0.08
C ALA A 234 6.23 6.56 0.99
N ALA A 235 5.46 5.64 1.62
CA ALA A 235 6.04 4.57 2.43
C ALA A 235 6.94 3.65 1.59
N LYS A 236 6.50 3.27 0.38
CA LYS A 236 7.29 2.42 -0.52
C LYS A 236 8.61 3.08 -0.88
N SER A 237 8.63 4.38 -1.20
CA SER A 237 9.86 5.10 -1.53
C SER A 237 10.87 5.12 -0.36
N ALA A 238 10.38 5.27 0.88
CA ALA A 238 11.20 5.22 2.09
C ALA A 238 11.71 3.80 2.37
N MET A 239 10.86 2.79 2.22
CA MET A 239 11.24 1.40 2.48
C MET A 239 12.17 0.82 1.41
N ASP A 240 12.06 1.24 0.14
CA ASP A 240 13.03 0.89 -0.90
C ASP A 240 14.40 1.51 -0.62
N ALA A 241 14.43 2.72 -0.07
CA ALA A 241 15.66 3.36 0.39
C ALA A 241 16.32 2.55 1.54
N ALA A 242 15.54 2.06 2.51
CA ALA A 242 16.04 1.18 3.56
C ALA A 242 16.50 -0.17 3.01
N ALA A 243 15.79 -0.73 2.04
CA ALA A 243 16.12 -2.02 1.38
C ALA A 243 17.45 -1.99 0.62
N SER A 244 17.96 -0.81 0.27
CA SER A 244 19.26 -0.67 -0.41
C SER A 244 20.46 -1.04 0.50
N ILE A 245 20.27 -1.17 1.81
CA ILE A 245 21.32 -1.46 2.78
C ILE A 245 21.48 -2.97 2.96
N ASN A 246 22.52 -3.53 2.38
CA ASN A 246 22.86 -4.94 2.53
C ASN A 246 23.21 -5.31 3.97
N GLY A 247 22.74 -6.45 4.45
CA GLY A 247 23.02 -6.97 5.78
C GLY A 247 22.07 -6.47 6.88
N SER A 248 21.11 -5.61 6.57
CA SER A 248 20.09 -5.15 7.51
C SER A 248 19.00 -6.21 7.73
N THR A 249 18.64 -6.44 9.00
CA THR A 249 17.51 -7.31 9.39
C THR A 249 16.17 -6.59 9.41
N LEU A 250 16.12 -5.33 8.94
CA LEU A 250 14.86 -4.60 8.80
C LEU A 250 13.91 -5.30 7.83
N ILE A 251 12.65 -5.40 8.23
CA ILE A 251 11.56 -5.76 7.32
C ILE A 251 11.34 -4.58 6.38
N THR A 252 11.49 -4.82 5.08
CA THR A 252 11.39 -3.77 4.04
C THR A 252 10.10 -3.83 3.24
N ALA A 253 9.39 -4.96 3.33
CA ALA A 253 8.04 -5.10 2.81
C ALA A 253 7.25 -6.14 3.60
N MET A 254 5.97 -5.85 3.80
CA MET A 254 4.92 -6.79 4.18
C MET A 254 3.81 -6.64 3.15
N SER A 255 3.35 -7.74 2.57
CA SER A 255 2.29 -7.68 1.57
C SER A 255 1.50 -8.98 1.47
N ARG A 256 0.29 -8.92 0.89
CA ARG A 256 -0.68 -10.00 0.83
C ARG A 256 -1.39 -10.00 -0.52
N ASN A 257 -1.77 -11.18 -1.00
CA ASN A 257 -2.51 -11.33 -2.26
C ASN A 257 -3.81 -12.14 -2.14
N GLY A 258 -4.32 -12.30 -0.91
CA GLY A 258 -5.52 -13.10 -0.66
C GLY A 258 -5.30 -14.61 -0.65
N THR A 259 -4.09 -15.06 -1.00
CA THR A 259 -3.65 -16.47 -0.94
C THR A 259 -2.46 -16.59 -0.01
N ASN A 260 -1.44 -15.77 -0.24
CA ASN A 260 -0.21 -15.74 0.52
C ASN A 260 0.02 -14.36 1.14
N PHE A 261 0.57 -14.38 2.35
CA PHE A 261 1.28 -13.27 2.97
C PHE A 261 2.77 -13.41 2.68
N GLY A 262 3.48 -12.31 2.51
CA GLY A 262 4.92 -12.33 2.33
C GLY A 262 5.64 -11.16 2.97
N ILE A 263 6.90 -11.40 3.34
CA ILE A 263 7.81 -10.36 3.82
C ILE A 263 9.09 -10.32 2.99
N ARG A 264 9.75 -9.16 2.98
CA ARG A 264 11.12 -8.96 2.51
C ARG A 264 11.97 -8.34 3.61
N ILE A 265 13.26 -8.64 3.60
CA ILE A 265 14.25 -8.05 4.53
C ILE A 265 15.42 -7.46 3.76
N GLY A 266 16.04 -6.40 4.26
CA GLY A 266 17.16 -5.73 3.60
C GLY A 266 18.35 -6.64 3.31
N ALA A 267 18.66 -7.59 4.21
CA ALA A 267 19.78 -8.50 4.06
C ALA A 267 19.67 -9.47 2.88
N LEU A 268 18.44 -9.81 2.45
CA LEU A 268 18.17 -10.84 1.43
C LEU A 268 17.49 -10.25 0.16
N GLY A 269 17.53 -8.93 0.00
CA GLY A 269 17.09 -8.24 -1.21
C GLY A 269 15.62 -8.49 -1.55
N ASN A 270 15.36 -8.82 -2.81
CA ASN A 270 13.99 -8.99 -3.31
C ASN A 270 13.37 -10.37 -3.04
N ARG A 271 14.02 -11.19 -2.22
CA ARG A 271 13.51 -12.53 -1.89
C ARG A 271 12.29 -12.43 -0.99
N TRP A 272 11.20 -13.11 -1.38
CA TRP A 272 10.00 -13.25 -0.59
C TRP A 272 10.08 -14.47 0.34
N PHE A 273 9.61 -14.30 1.58
CA PHE A 273 9.33 -15.38 2.54
C PHE A 273 7.84 -15.38 2.79
N THR A 274 7.19 -16.51 2.50
CA THR A 274 5.72 -16.55 2.37
C THR A 274 5.08 -17.60 3.26
N ALA A 275 3.87 -17.31 3.71
CA ALA A 275 2.96 -18.24 4.38
C ALA A 275 1.52 -17.96 3.89
N PRO A 276 0.54 -18.82 4.16
CA PRO A 276 -0.86 -18.55 3.83
C PRO A 276 -1.34 -17.23 4.44
N SER A 277 -2.09 -16.43 3.66
CA SER A 277 -2.77 -15.23 4.18
C SER A 277 -3.78 -15.60 5.24
N LEU A 278 -3.81 -14.84 6.34
CA LEU A 278 -4.75 -15.05 7.44
C LEU A 278 -6.04 -14.27 7.22
N MET A 279 -7.11 -14.74 7.87
CA MET A 279 -8.38 -14.03 7.92
C MET A 279 -8.24 -12.84 8.89
N PRO A 280 -8.63 -11.61 8.49
CA PRO A 280 -8.67 -10.49 9.42
C PRO A 280 -9.72 -10.70 10.52
N GLU A 281 -9.37 -10.33 11.75
CA GLU A 281 -10.32 -10.25 12.86
C GLU A 281 -10.89 -8.84 12.95
N GLY A 282 -12.21 -8.69 12.93
CA GLY A 282 -12.79 -7.36 12.93
C GLY A 282 -14.32 -7.30 12.89
N LEU A 283 -14.84 -6.15 12.51
CA LEU A 283 -16.27 -5.89 12.37
C LEU A 283 -16.72 -5.99 10.92
N TYR A 284 -17.84 -6.68 10.74
CA TYR A 284 -18.50 -6.80 9.45
C TYR A 284 -19.61 -5.76 9.30
N PHE A 285 -19.79 -5.26 8.10
CA PHE A 285 -20.88 -4.36 7.77
C PHE A 285 -22.23 -5.11 7.86
N PRO A 286 -23.36 -4.42 8.10
CA PRO A 286 -24.67 -5.07 8.20
C PRO A 286 -24.96 -5.98 7.00
N GLY A 287 -25.31 -7.23 7.31
CA GLY A 287 -25.63 -8.25 6.31
C GLY A 287 -24.48 -9.16 5.91
N PHE A 288 -23.26 -8.92 6.41
CA PHE A 288 -22.08 -9.75 6.14
C PHE A 288 -21.56 -10.43 7.42
N THR A 289 -20.85 -11.53 7.23
CA THR A 289 -20.23 -12.34 8.28
C THR A 289 -18.81 -12.77 7.86
N SER A 290 -18.13 -13.49 8.74
CA SER A 290 -16.81 -14.09 8.41
C SER A 290 -16.87 -15.07 7.22
N ASP A 291 -18.03 -15.66 6.96
CA ASP A 291 -18.21 -16.59 5.84
C ASP A 291 -18.18 -15.89 4.47
N ASP A 292 -18.36 -14.56 4.45
CA ASP A 292 -18.32 -13.74 3.25
C ASP A 292 -16.92 -13.17 2.96
N ALA A 293 -16.02 -13.26 3.94
CA ALA A 293 -14.72 -12.63 3.89
C ALA A 293 -13.72 -13.39 3.00
N ASN A 294 -12.83 -12.64 2.35
CA ASN A 294 -11.61 -13.14 1.72
C ASN A 294 -10.44 -13.06 2.70
N PRO A 295 -9.47 -13.99 2.65
CA PRO A 295 -8.20 -13.79 3.34
C PRO A 295 -7.56 -12.45 2.98
N ASP A 296 -6.77 -11.89 3.89
CA ASP A 296 -6.20 -10.54 3.76
C ASP A 296 -5.41 -10.34 2.45
N MET A 297 -5.57 -9.15 1.84
CA MET A 297 -4.93 -8.81 0.56
C MET A 297 -4.54 -7.33 0.48
N GLY A 298 -3.52 -7.06 -0.32
CA GLY A 298 -3.07 -5.71 -0.66
C GLY A 298 -1.65 -5.41 -0.19
N ASP A 299 -1.04 -4.40 -0.83
CA ASP A 299 0.29 -3.91 -0.46
C ASP A 299 0.23 -2.85 0.65
N SER A 300 -0.96 -2.50 1.12
CA SER A 300 -1.16 -1.42 2.09
C SER A 300 -0.43 -1.62 3.43
N ALA A 301 -0.02 -2.86 3.77
CA ALA A 301 0.86 -3.13 4.91
C ALA A 301 2.27 -2.49 4.79
N ILE A 302 2.60 -1.90 3.65
CA ILE A 302 3.79 -1.04 3.51
C ILE A 302 3.72 0.17 4.48
N LEU A 303 2.51 0.59 4.86
CA LEU A 303 2.29 1.66 5.83
C LEU A 303 2.73 1.21 7.23
N GLU A 304 2.36 0.00 7.67
CA GLU A 304 2.85 -0.58 8.92
C GLU A 304 4.34 -0.84 8.88
N THR A 305 4.87 -1.21 7.71
CA THR A 305 6.33 -1.38 7.54
C THR A 305 7.07 -0.08 7.82
N LEU A 306 6.49 1.08 7.47
CA LEU A 306 7.02 2.41 7.80
C LEU A 306 6.76 2.82 9.27
N GLY A 307 5.72 2.28 9.93
CA GLY A 307 5.31 2.65 11.29
C GLY A 307 3.95 3.35 11.38
N LEU A 308 3.15 3.32 10.31
CA LEU A 308 1.78 3.84 10.28
C LEU A 308 0.75 2.72 10.48
N GLY A 309 -0.51 2.95 10.18
CA GLY A 309 -1.56 1.96 10.37
C GLY A 309 -1.65 1.49 11.82
N ALA A 310 -1.61 0.17 12.05
CA ALA A 310 -1.71 -0.42 13.39
C ALA A 310 -0.58 0.02 14.34
N PHE A 311 0.59 0.41 13.83
CA PHE A 311 1.70 0.94 14.62
C PHE A 311 1.42 2.34 15.18
N ALA A 312 0.58 3.11 14.49
CA ALA A 312 0.19 4.47 14.86
C ALA A 312 -1.20 4.59 15.48
N MET A 313 -1.81 3.48 15.92
CA MET A 313 -3.20 3.43 16.39
C MET A 313 -3.48 4.35 17.57
N ALA A 314 -2.49 4.59 18.44
CA ALA A 314 -2.59 5.56 19.52
C ALA A 314 -2.87 6.99 19.02
N GLY A 315 -2.44 7.33 17.81
CA GLY A 315 -2.72 8.60 17.14
C GLY A 315 -4.10 8.66 16.46
N SER A 316 -4.76 7.53 16.28
CA SER A 316 -6.06 7.43 15.59
C SER A 316 -7.06 6.55 16.35
N PRO A 317 -7.46 6.96 17.56
CA PRO A 317 -8.33 6.13 18.40
C PRO A 317 -9.72 5.86 17.79
N ALA A 318 -10.17 6.66 16.83
CA ALA A 318 -11.41 6.42 16.11
C ALA A 318 -11.36 5.13 15.25
N VAL A 319 -10.18 4.73 14.79
CA VAL A 319 -9.99 3.51 14.00
C VAL A 319 -10.26 2.26 14.83
N VAL A 320 -9.92 2.27 16.13
CA VAL A 320 -10.13 1.12 17.03
C VAL A 320 -11.60 0.65 17.05
N GLY A 321 -12.53 1.60 17.13
CA GLY A 321 -13.96 1.29 17.06
C GLY A 321 -14.39 0.79 15.67
N PHE A 322 -13.77 1.28 14.61
CA PHE A 322 -14.07 0.88 13.24
C PHE A 322 -13.56 -0.51 12.89
N VAL A 323 -12.36 -0.87 13.34
CA VAL A 323 -11.79 -2.22 13.12
C VAL A 323 -12.20 -3.24 14.18
N GLY A 324 -13.02 -2.86 15.15
CA GLY A 324 -13.48 -3.77 16.18
C GLY A 324 -12.41 -4.19 17.20
N ALA A 325 -11.34 -3.40 17.31
CA ALA A 325 -10.18 -3.73 18.15
C ALA A 325 -10.31 -3.30 19.63
N GLY A 326 -11.50 -2.85 20.06
CA GLY A 326 -11.77 -2.53 21.46
C GLY A 326 -11.92 -1.03 21.76
N THR A 327 -11.15 -0.54 22.73
CA THR A 327 -11.24 0.81 23.31
C THR A 327 -10.01 1.66 22.98
N TYR A 328 -10.04 2.94 23.37
CA TYR A 328 -8.86 3.81 23.29
C TYR A 328 -7.63 3.22 23.99
N ARG A 329 -7.81 2.49 25.10
CA ARG A 329 -6.69 1.83 25.78
C ARG A 329 -6.06 0.74 24.92
N ASP A 330 -6.87 0.04 24.13
CA ASP A 330 -6.37 -0.98 23.20
C ASP A 330 -5.58 -0.33 22.06
N ALA A 331 -5.95 0.88 21.60
CA ALA A 331 -5.15 1.64 20.66
C ALA A 331 -3.72 1.93 21.18
N LEU A 332 -3.63 2.34 22.46
CA LEU A 332 -2.34 2.55 23.12
C LEU A 332 -1.55 1.24 23.21
N ASN A 333 -2.21 0.15 23.61
CA ASN A 333 -1.57 -1.16 23.76
C ASN A 333 -1.02 -1.66 22.39
N TYR A 334 -1.78 -1.52 21.29
CA TYR A 334 -1.28 -1.89 19.96
C TYR A 334 -0.01 -1.11 19.59
N THR A 335 -0.01 0.20 19.74
CA THR A 335 1.19 1.01 19.43
C THR A 335 2.38 0.62 20.33
N GLN A 336 2.16 0.35 21.62
CA GLN A 336 3.22 -0.08 22.55
C GLN A 336 3.74 -1.47 22.19
N GLU A 337 2.85 -2.44 21.91
CA GLU A 337 3.21 -3.80 21.49
C GLU A 337 4.08 -3.76 20.23
N MET A 338 3.71 -2.93 19.23
CA MET A 338 4.53 -2.76 18.02
C MET A 338 5.89 -2.12 18.31
N GLY A 339 6.02 -1.36 19.37
CA GLY A 339 7.29 -0.83 19.86
C GLY A 339 8.29 -1.91 20.28
N GLU A 340 7.81 -3.05 20.79
CA GLU A 340 8.66 -4.16 21.22
C GLU A 340 9.44 -4.82 20.06
N ILE A 341 8.89 -4.77 18.85
CA ILE A 341 9.46 -5.41 17.66
C ILE A 341 10.17 -4.43 16.71
N THR A 342 10.26 -3.14 17.09
CA THR A 342 10.90 -2.10 16.29
C THR A 342 12.26 -1.68 16.85
N LEU A 343 13.09 -1.05 16.02
CA LEU A 343 14.41 -0.56 16.37
C LEU A 343 14.43 0.90 16.82
N GLY A 344 13.36 1.65 16.53
CA GLY A 344 13.32 3.07 16.88
C GLY A 344 11.93 3.69 16.73
N HIS A 345 11.94 5.02 16.76
CA HIS A 345 10.75 5.85 16.58
C HIS A 345 10.99 6.85 15.46
N HIS A 346 10.01 7.01 14.58
CA HIS A 346 10.13 7.88 13.40
C HIS A 346 10.22 9.37 13.83
N PRO A 347 11.30 10.09 13.48
CA PRO A 347 11.52 11.44 14.00
C PRO A 347 10.53 12.50 13.47
N HIS A 348 9.87 12.23 12.35
CA HIS A 348 8.97 13.17 11.68
C HIS A 348 7.48 12.79 11.78
N LEU A 349 7.15 11.58 12.25
CA LEU A 349 5.78 11.10 12.40
C LEU A 349 5.51 10.86 13.87
N SER A 350 4.97 11.86 14.56
CA SER A 350 4.77 11.84 16.01
C SER A 350 3.29 11.76 16.39
N ILE A 351 3.05 11.11 17.52
CA ILE A 351 1.70 10.89 18.08
C ILE A 351 1.47 11.88 19.23
N PRO A 352 0.58 12.88 19.07
CA PRO A 352 0.32 13.86 20.12
C PRO A 352 -0.12 13.22 21.44
N ASN A 353 -0.92 12.15 21.39
CA ASN A 353 -1.44 11.43 22.56
C ASN A 353 -0.35 10.62 23.32
N LEU A 354 0.87 10.56 22.80
CA LEU A 354 2.05 9.96 23.43
C LEU A 354 3.16 11.02 23.62
N ASP A 355 2.79 12.21 24.06
CA ASP A 355 3.71 13.32 24.30
C ASP A 355 4.60 13.65 23.08
N TYR A 356 4.03 13.54 21.88
CA TYR A 356 4.73 13.69 20.60
C TYR A 356 5.86 12.69 20.36
N GLN A 357 5.85 11.54 21.01
CA GLN A 357 6.75 10.44 20.66
C GLN A 357 6.52 10.04 19.20
N GLY A 358 7.60 9.74 18.50
CA GLY A 358 7.52 9.22 17.14
C GLY A 358 6.84 7.85 17.09
N VAL A 359 6.18 7.52 15.98
CA VAL A 359 5.61 6.18 15.78
C VAL A 359 6.71 5.12 15.86
N PRO A 360 6.46 3.95 16.50
CA PRO A 360 7.35 2.81 16.44
C PRO A 360 7.65 2.44 14.99
N SER A 361 8.91 2.27 14.62
CA SER A 361 9.29 2.04 13.23
C SER A 361 10.60 1.27 13.10
N GLY A 362 10.80 0.66 11.92
CA GLY A 362 11.94 -0.23 11.70
C GLY A 362 11.73 -1.60 12.34
N ILE A 363 10.78 -2.39 11.84
CA ILE A 363 10.52 -3.75 12.31
C ILE A 363 11.79 -4.60 12.13
N ASP A 364 12.31 -5.17 13.22
CA ASP A 364 13.48 -6.06 13.19
C ASP A 364 13.04 -7.52 13.17
N LEU A 365 13.44 -8.25 12.13
CA LEU A 365 13.24 -9.69 12.00
C LEU A 365 13.59 -10.47 13.28
N ARG A 366 14.72 -10.13 13.91
CA ARG A 366 15.23 -10.82 15.11
C ARG A 366 14.30 -10.61 16.31
N LYS A 367 13.84 -9.37 16.52
CA LYS A 367 12.90 -9.04 17.60
C LYS A 367 11.54 -9.72 17.42
N VAL A 368 11.02 -9.79 16.20
CA VAL A 368 9.76 -10.51 15.92
C VAL A 368 9.90 -11.99 16.31
N VAL A 369 11.00 -12.64 15.91
CA VAL A 369 11.22 -14.06 16.22
C VAL A 369 11.50 -14.27 17.71
N GLU A 370 12.29 -13.41 18.36
CA GLU A 370 12.65 -13.51 19.76
C GLU A 370 11.44 -13.31 20.69
N THR A 371 10.61 -12.32 20.41
CA THR A 371 9.45 -11.98 21.25
C THR A 371 8.23 -12.83 20.93
N GLY A 372 8.13 -13.38 19.71
CA GLY A 372 6.93 -14.02 19.19
C GLY A 372 5.79 -13.03 18.93
N ILE A 373 6.04 -11.73 19.00
CA ILE A 373 5.05 -10.69 18.71
C ILE A 373 4.94 -10.53 17.19
N SER A 374 3.77 -10.84 16.65
CA SER A 374 3.48 -10.68 15.24
C SER A 374 3.08 -9.22 14.92
N PRO A 375 3.62 -8.59 13.87
CA PRO A 375 3.16 -7.29 13.40
C PRO A 375 1.65 -7.25 13.18
N ALA A 376 0.98 -6.26 13.77
CA ALA A 376 -0.43 -5.98 13.54
C ALA A 376 -0.59 -5.11 12.29
N ILE A 377 -1.65 -5.33 11.53
CA ILE A 377 -1.96 -4.64 10.28
C ILE A 377 -3.43 -4.27 10.28
N ASN A 378 -3.74 -2.98 10.20
CA ASN A 378 -5.09 -2.52 9.95
C ASN A 378 -5.48 -2.88 8.51
N THR A 379 -6.68 -3.39 8.29
CA THR A 379 -7.08 -3.79 6.94
C THR A 379 -8.59 -3.69 6.72
N GLY A 380 -8.98 -3.36 5.50
CA GLY A 380 -10.35 -3.58 5.02
C GLY A 380 -10.55 -5.06 4.71
N ILE A 381 -11.71 -5.59 5.04
CA ILE A 381 -12.08 -6.98 4.74
C ILE A 381 -12.80 -6.99 3.40
N ALA A 382 -12.19 -7.61 2.39
CA ALA A 382 -12.82 -7.80 1.08
C ALA A 382 -13.78 -8.99 1.10
N HIS A 383 -14.83 -8.93 0.30
CA HIS A 383 -15.68 -10.09 0.04
C HIS A 383 -14.91 -11.17 -0.71
N LYS A 384 -15.20 -12.44 -0.44
CA LYS A 384 -14.59 -13.59 -1.13
C LYS A 384 -14.95 -13.69 -2.62
N GLU A 385 -16.08 -13.11 -3.03
CA GLU A 385 -16.51 -13.06 -4.42
C GLU A 385 -16.09 -11.74 -5.07
N ALA A 386 -15.58 -11.83 -6.30
CA ALA A 386 -15.16 -10.69 -7.08
C ALA A 386 -16.28 -9.64 -7.24
N GLY A 387 -15.95 -8.38 -7.01
CA GLY A 387 -16.85 -7.26 -7.27
C GLY A 387 -17.91 -6.98 -6.19
N ALA A 388 -18.02 -7.82 -5.17
CA ALA A 388 -18.95 -7.56 -4.06
C ALA A 388 -18.46 -6.44 -3.11
N GLY A 389 -17.17 -6.09 -3.18
CA GLY A 389 -16.62 -4.94 -2.47
C GLY A 389 -16.07 -5.24 -1.09
N GLN A 390 -16.01 -4.20 -0.25
CA GLN A 390 -15.58 -4.31 1.14
C GLN A 390 -16.75 -4.73 2.02
N VAL A 391 -16.52 -5.69 2.91
CA VAL A 391 -17.55 -6.26 3.80
C VAL A 391 -17.30 -5.98 5.27
N GLY A 392 -16.18 -5.35 5.60
CA GLY A 392 -15.82 -5.01 6.96
C GLY A 392 -14.46 -4.35 7.06
N ALA A 393 -14.01 -4.16 8.29
CA ALA A 393 -12.66 -3.72 8.61
C ALA A 393 -12.18 -4.44 9.87
N GLY A 394 -10.87 -4.69 9.95
CA GLY A 394 -10.31 -5.46 11.02
C GLY A 394 -8.81 -5.28 11.17
N ILE A 395 -8.23 -6.16 11.98
CA ILE A 395 -6.79 -6.29 12.17
C ILE A 395 -6.38 -7.68 11.69
N ALA A 396 -5.37 -7.72 10.83
CA ALA A 396 -4.65 -8.95 10.52
C ALA A 396 -3.34 -8.99 11.31
N ARG A 397 -2.85 -10.20 11.59
CA ARG A 397 -1.51 -10.41 12.14
C ARG A 397 -0.63 -11.05 11.07
N ALA A 398 0.61 -10.60 10.93
CA ALA A 398 1.54 -11.21 10.00
C ALA A 398 1.87 -12.65 10.45
N PRO A 399 1.86 -13.67 9.56
CA PRO A 399 2.23 -15.04 9.93
C PRO A 399 3.68 -15.13 10.40
N LEU A 400 3.93 -15.58 11.63
CA LEU A 400 5.28 -15.73 12.19
C LEU A 400 6.16 -16.66 11.37
N GLU A 401 5.58 -17.60 10.65
CA GLU A 401 6.29 -18.51 9.76
C GLU A 401 7.16 -17.79 8.73
N CYS A 402 6.68 -16.67 8.17
CA CYS A 402 7.47 -15.85 7.23
C CYS A 402 8.77 -15.35 7.87
N PHE A 403 8.72 -14.95 9.14
CA PHE A 403 9.85 -14.41 9.88
C PHE A 403 10.85 -15.53 10.25
N HIS A 404 10.36 -16.70 10.65
CA HIS A 404 11.22 -17.85 10.91
C HIS A 404 11.96 -18.30 9.64
N GLN A 405 11.27 -18.41 8.50
CA GLN A 405 11.89 -18.75 7.21
C GLN A 405 12.94 -17.71 6.79
N ALA A 406 12.66 -16.42 7.01
CA ALA A 406 13.61 -15.36 6.67
C ALA A 406 14.87 -15.41 7.57
N LEU A 407 14.69 -15.67 8.87
CA LEU A 407 15.82 -15.81 9.80
C LEU A 407 16.69 -17.02 9.48
N GLU A 408 16.10 -18.17 9.21
CA GLU A 408 16.82 -19.37 8.79
C GLU A 408 17.62 -19.12 7.50
N ALA A 409 17.01 -18.49 6.51
CA ALA A 409 17.68 -18.15 5.27
C ALA A 409 18.85 -17.16 5.48
N LEU A 410 18.70 -16.20 6.39
CA LEU A 410 19.76 -15.26 6.74
C LEU A 410 20.95 -15.98 7.40
N VAL A 411 20.68 -16.88 8.36
CA VAL A 411 21.73 -17.66 9.03
C VAL A 411 22.50 -18.51 8.02
N ASN A 412 21.80 -19.25 7.16
CA ASN A 412 22.41 -20.08 6.11
C ASN A 412 23.28 -19.25 5.15
N GLU A 413 22.88 -18.03 4.80
CA GLU A 413 23.69 -17.17 3.95
C GLU A 413 24.93 -16.63 4.67
N MET A 414 24.83 -16.35 5.98
CA MET A 414 25.97 -15.92 6.80
C MET A 414 27.01 -17.04 7.00
N GLU A 415 26.58 -18.30 7.15
CA GLU A 415 27.46 -19.46 7.32
C GLU A 415 28.17 -19.83 6.00
N SER A 416 27.56 -19.50 4.84
CA SER A 416 28.12 -19.80 3.51
C SER A 416 29.16 -18.78 3.03
N ARG A 417 29.29 -17.64 3.70
CA ARG A 417 30.26 -16.57 3.42
C ARG A 417 31.53 -16.68 4.26
#